data_61f83f9b44fc5d1157fa5c482f8b3b9c
#
_entry.id   61f83f9b44fc5d1157fa5c482f8b3b9c
#
_cell.length_a   1.000
_cell.length_b   1.000
_cell.length_c   1.000
_cell.angle_alpha   90.00
_cell.angle_beta   90.00
_cell.angle_gamma   90.00
#
_symmetry.space_group_name_H-M   'P 1'
#
loop_
_entity.id
_entity.type
_entity.pdbx_description
1 polymer ?
#
loop_
_entity_poly.entity_id
_entity_poly.type
_entity_poly.pdbx_seq_one_letter_code
_entity_poly.pdbx_strand_id
1 'polypeptide(L)'
;MHKKTDFIGIDAPHRPDTFYGLAKCFAEDLGSMYWDKRGMESVCMRILSCAQVTNTRALGTWLSYDDLIQLVERAIDTPVTGFSVVYGVSNNDRAPVDHAKASFLGYRPTDNAAQFA
;
A
#
# COMPACT_ATOMS: atom_id res chain seq x y z
N MET A 1 10.72 -0.62 16.62
CA MET A 1 10.15 0.60 16.02
C MET A 1 11.05 1.07 14.89
N HIS A 2 10.46 1.46 13.78
CA HIS A 2 11.24 1.96 12.64
C HIS A 2 11.69 3.39 12.88
N LYS A 3 12.91 3.71 12.48
CA LYS A 3 13.40 5.09 12.49
C LYS A 3 12.70 5.89 11.39
N LYS A 4 12.53 7.20 11.60
CA LYS A 4 11.87 8.07 10.62
C LYS A 4 12.56 8.11 9.24
N THR A 5 13.85 7.83 9.20
CA THR A 5 14.65 7.83 7.98
C THR A 5 14.72 6.47 7.32
N ASP A 6 14.22 5.41 7.98
CA ASP A 6 14.27 4.06 7.45
C ASP A 6 13.20 3.88 6.37
N PHE A 7 13.57 3.17 5.30
CA PHE A 7 12.64 2.74 4.28
C PHE A 7 11.88 1.52 4.78
N ILE A 8 10.55 1.61 4.84
CA ILE A 8 9.72 0.55 5.40
C ILE A 8 9.36 -0.46 4.32
N GLY A 9 9.88 -1.68 4.44
CA GLY A 9 9.55 -2.78 3.54
C GLY A 9 8.17 -3.37 3.83
N ILE A 10 7.55 -3.92 2.81
CA ILE A 10 6.22 -4.54 2.90
C ILE A 10 6.20 -5.77 3.82
N ASP A 11 7.34 -6.43 3.98
CA ASP A 11 7.48 -7.64 4.78
C ASP A 11 7.82 -7.36 6.26
N ALA A 12 7.84 -6.09 6.67
CA ALA A 12 8.05 -5.75 8.06
C ALA A 12 6.96 -6.40 8.95
N PRO A 13 7.31 -6.93 10.13
CA PRO A 13 6.32 -7.57 11.00
C PRO A 13 5.21 -6.61 11.43
N HIS A 14 4.01 -7.14 11.63
CA HIS A 14 2.89 -6.38 12.19
C HIS A 14 3.23 -5.92 13.60
N ARG A 15 3.12 -4.63 13.85
CA ARG A 15 3.33 -4.02 15.18
C ARG A 15 2.31 -2.92 15.42
N PRO A 16 1.01 -3.27 15.49
CA PRO A 16 -0.03 -2.28 15.68
C PRO A 16 0.03 -1.69 17.09
N ASP A 17 -0.18 -0.39 17.19
CA ASP A 17 -0.22 0.32 18.46
C ASP A 17 -1.59 0.97 18.72
N THR A 18 -2.57 0.69 17.84
CA THR A 18 -3.95 1.16 17.97
C THR A 18 -4.92 0.04 17.63
N PHE A 19 -6.16 0.17 18.10
CA PHE A 19 -7.22 -0.78 17.72
C PHE A 19 -7.50 -0.76 16.22
N TYR A 20 -7.43 0.42 15.60
CA TYR A 20 -7.59 0.54 14.15
C TYR A 20 -6.49 -0.24 13.41
N GLY A 21 -5.24 -0.03 13.81
CA GLY A 21 -4.11 -0.75 13.21
C GLY A 21 -4.22 -2.26 13.43
N LEU A 22 -4.63 -2.68 14.63
CA LEU A 22 -4.85 -4.10 14.93
C LEU A 22 -5.93 -4.70 14.02
N ALA A 23 -7.04 -3.99 13.79
CA ALA A 23 -8.09 -4.46 12.91
C ALA A 23 -7.59 -4.62 11.47
N LYS A 24 -6.74 -3.72 10.99
CA LYS A 24 -6.14 -3.83 9.66
C LYS A 24 -5.20 -5.02 9.55
N CYS A 25 -4.39 -5.28 10.58
CA CYS A 25 -3.54 -6.47 10.63
C CYS A 25 -4.39 -7.74 10.61
N PHE A 26 -5.48 -7.76 11.35
CA PHE A 26 -6.42 -8.89 11.35
C PHE A 26 -6.99 -9.13 9.94
N ALA A 27 -7.37 -8.09 9.24
CA ALA A 27 -7.92 -8.22 7.89
C ALA A 27 -6.89 -8.83 6.92
N GLU A 28 -5.64 -8.41 7.00
CA GLU A 28 -4.57 -9.00 6.19
C GLU A 28 -4.35 -10.47 6.54
N ASP A 29 -4.29 -10.81 7.81
CA ASP A 29 -4.11 -12.19 8.24
C ASP A 29 -5.29 -13.08 7.84
N LEU A 30 -6.50 -12.53 7.87
CA LEU A 30 -7.69 -13.23 7.40
C LEU A 30 -7.60 -13.55 5.91
N GLY A 31 -7.16 -12.58 5.10
CA GLY A 31 -6.94 -12.80 3.66
C GLY A 31 -5.91 -13.88 3.39
N SER A 32 -4.82 -13.88 4.15
CA SER A 32 -3.78 -14.89 4.06
C SER A 32 -4.32 -16.28 4.39
N MET A 33 -5.11 -16.39 5.46
CA MET A 33 -5.71 -17.67 5.85
C MET A 33 -6.65 -18.22 4.78
N TYR A 34 -7.50 -17.38 4.20
CA TYR A 34 -8.41 -17.81 3.15
C TYR A 34 -7.69 -18.21 1.85
N TRP A 35 -6.58 -17.57 1.54
CA TRP A 35 -5.75 -18.00 0.44
C TRP A 35 -5.21 -19.41 0.68
N ASP A 36 -4.66 -19.65 1.88
CA ASP A 36 -4.08 -20.96 2.22
C ASP A 36 -5.13 -22.07 2.25
N LYS A 37 -6.32 -21.78 2.78
CA LYS A 37 -7.35 -22.81 3.00
C LYS A 37 -8.31 -22.97 1.83
N ARG A 38 -8.58 -21.93 1.08
CA ARG A 38 -9.64 -21.92 0.06
C ARG A 38 -9.17 -21.44 -1.30
N GLY A 39 -7.93 -21.01 -1.45
CA GLY A 39 -7.43 -20.45 -2.70
C GLY A 39 -8.11 -19.13 -3.09
N MET A 40 -8.67 -18.41 -2.12
CA MET A 40 -9.29 -17.11 -2.40
C MET A 40 -8.22 -16.04 -2.57
N GLU A 41 -8.16 -15.42 -3.73
CA GLU A 41 -7.20 -14.36 -4.00
C GLU A 41 -7.60 -13.06 -3.32
N SER A 42 -6.61 -12.34 -2.78
CA SER A 42 -6.82 -11.05 -2.12
C SER A 42 -5.64 -10.14 -2.39
N VAL A 43 -5.91 -8.90 -2.72
CA VAL A 43 -4.91 -7.83 -2.78
C VAL A 43 -5.24 -6.84 -1.67
N CYS A 44 -4.39 -6.77 -0.66
CA CYS A 44 -4.53 -5.84 0.46
C CYS A 44 -3.70 -4.60 0.15
N MET A 45 -4.36 -3.45 0.10
CA MET A 45 -3.73 -2.18 -0.25
C MET A 45 -3.52 -1.36 1.02
N ARG A 46 -2.27 -1.09 1.38
CA ARG A 46 -1.93 -0.21 2.50
C ARG A 46 -1.88 1.22 2.00
N ILE A 47 -3.00 1.93 2.19
CA ILE A 47 -3.16 3.32 1.75
C ILE A 47 -2.91 4.22 2.96
N LEU A 48 -1.97 5.15 2.83
CA LEU A 48 -1.54 6.00 3.93
C LEU A 48 -2.25 7.37 3.90
N SER A 49 -2.29 8.03 2.75
CA SER A 49 -2.93 9.35 2.60
C SER A 49 -3.54 9.45 1.21
N CYS A 50 -4.88 9.32 1.13
CA CYS A 50 -5.54 9.37 -0.17
C CYS A 50 -6.10 10.76 -0.45
N ALA A 51 -5.67 11.29 -1.56
CA ALA A 51 -6.14 12.44 -2.32
C ALA A 51 -5.82 13.82 -1.73
N GLN A 52 -5.60 13.98 -0.44
CA GLN A 52 -5.31 15.29 0.14
C GLN A 52 -3.92 15.35 0.75
N VAL A 53 -3.20 16.43 0.48
CA VAL A 53 -1.91 16.73 1.11
C VAL A 53 -2.15 17.86 2.10
N THR A 54 -2.29 17.50 3.39
CA THR A 54 -2.62 18.45 4.46
C THR A 54 -1.44 18.77 5.38
N ASN A 55 -0.34 18.03 5.24
CA ASN A 55 0.85 18.23 6.07
C ASN A 55 2.11 17.69 5.34
N THR A 56 3.28 17.96 5.92
CA THR A 56 4.56 17.55 5.32
C THR A 56 4.69 16.03 5.17
N ARG A 57 4.14 15.26 6.12
CA ARG A 57 4.18 13.80 6.05
C ARG A 57 3.47 13.28 4.79
N ALA A 58 2.35 13.90 4.43
CA ALA A 58 1.59 13.49 3.25
C ALA A 58 2.36 13.66 1.95
N LEU A 59 3.41 14.47 1.91
CA LEU A 59 4.29 14.59 0.74
C LEU A 59 4.97 13.26 0.39
N GLY A 60 5.16 12.37 1.38
CA GLY A 60 5.72 11.04 1.14
C GLY A 60 4.67 9.96 0.99
N THR A 61 3.50 10.12 1.62
CA THR A 61 2.50 9.05 1.75
C THR A 61 1.29 9.22 0.84
N TRP A 62 1.23 10.30 0.06
CA TRP A 62 0.10 10.64 -0.78
C TRP A 62 -0.17 9.60 -1.88
N LEU A 63 -1.46 9.32 -2.06
CA LEU A 63 -1.97 8.54 -3.19
C LEU A 63 -3.00 9.41 -3.91
N SER A 64 -2.74 9.73 -5.18
CA SER A 64 -3.70 10.46 -5.98
C SER A 64 -4.88 9.58 -6.37
N TYR A 65 -6.01 10.19 -6.74
CA TYR A 65 -7.15 9.43 -7.25
C TYR A 65 -6.80 8.67 -8.52
N ASP A 66 -6.06 9.28 -9.44
CA ASP A 66 -5.69 8.62 -10.69
C ASP A 66 -4.79 7.40 -10.44
N ASP A 67 -3.82 7.52 -9.53
CA ASP A 67 -2.98 6.40 -9.17
C ASP A 67 -3.76 5.32 -8.41
N LEU A 68 -4.72 5.70 -7.57
CA LEU A 68 -5.61 4.75 -6.91
C LEU A 68 -6.43 3.94 -7.91
N ILE A 69 -7.00 4.62 -8.91
CA ILE A 69 -7.77 3.95 -9.97
C ILE A 69 -6.87 2.96 -10.71
N GLN A 70 -5.66 3.37 -11.06
CA GLN A 70 -4.71 2.48 -11.72
C GLN A 70 -4.41 1.25 -10.87
N LEU A 71 -4.16 1.44 -9.57
CA LEU A 71 -3.84 0.33 -8.67
C LEU A 71 -4.99 -0.68 -8.59
N VAL A 72 -6.23 -0.19 -8.45
CA VAL A 72 -7.41 -1.05 -8.40
C VAL A 72 -7.58 -1.81 -9.73
N GLU A 73 -7.44 -1.13 -10.86
CA GLU A 73 -7.53 -1.77 -12.17
C GLU A 73 -6.46 -2.86 -12.34
N ARG A 74 -5.24 -2.60 -11.92
CA ARG A 74 -4.16 -3.61 -11.99
C ARG A 74 -4.44 -4.79 -11.10
N ALA A 75 -4.97 -4.58 -9.91
CA ALA A 75 -5.33 -5.68 -9.01
C ALA A 75 -6.42 -6.58 -9.61
N ILE A 76 -7.43 -5.97 -10.26
CA ILE A 76 -8.53 -6.71 -10.88
C ILE A 76 -8.06 -7.45 -12.14
N ASP A 77 -7.25 -6.82 -12.97
CA ASP A 77 -6.87 -7.35 -14.29
C ASP A 77 -5.72 -8.34 -14.23
N THR A 78 -4.97 -8.38 -13.13
CA THR A 78 -3.85 -9.34 -12.99
C THR A 78 -4.42 -10.76 -12.87
N PRO A 79 -4.00 -11.69 -13.75
CA PRO A 79 -4.60 -13.03 -13.82
C PRO A 79 -4.50 -13.85 -12.53
N VAL A 80 -3.37 -13.75 -11.82
CA VAL A 80 -3.15 -14.48 -10.57
C VAL A 80 -2.45 -13.56 -9.58
N THR A 81 -3.15 -13.17 -8.54
CA THR A 81 -2.57 -12.33 -7.49
C THR A 81 -2.23 -13.11 -6.22
N GLY A 82 -2.84 -14.28 -6.00
CA GLY A 82 -2.68 -15.01 -4.76
C GLY A 82 -3.11 -14.16 -3.57
N PHE A 83 -2.36 -14.26 -2.47
CA PHE A 83 -2.46 -13.31 -1.38
C PHE A 83 -1.32 -12.30 -1.52
N SER A 84 -1.66 -11.04 -1.71
CA SER A 84 -0.67 -9.96 -1.91
C SER A 84 -0.98 -8.77 -1.03
N VAL A 85 0.06 -8.21 -0.42
CA VAL A 85 -0.03 -6.95 0.33
C VAL A 85 0.85 -5.94 -0.38
N VAL A 86 0.28 -4.80 -0.74
CA VAL A 86 1.00 -3.77 -1.49
C VAL A 86 0.77 -2.40 -0.86
N TYR A 87 1.74 -1.50 -1.00
CA TYR A 87 1.55 -0.11 -0.62
C TYR A 87 0.86 0.66 -1.75
N GLY A 88 -0.16 1.43 -1.38
CA GLY A 88 -0.87 2.34 -2.27
C GLY A 88 -0.37 3.76 -2.07
N VAL A 89 0.68 4.14 -2.78
CA VAL A 89 1.22 5.49 -2.78
C VAL A 89 1.54 5.91 -4.22
N SER A 90 1.51 7.21 -4.47
CA SER A 90 1.96 7.77 -5.73
C SER A 90 3.49 7.74 -5.81
N ASN A 91 4.04 8.12 -6.95
CA ASN A 91 5.50 8.11 -7.17
C ASN A 91 6.14 9.34 -6.51
N ASN A 92 5.99 9.45 -5.20
CA ASN A 92 6.42 10.60 -4.42
C ASN A 92 7.93 10.57 -4.17
N ASP A 93 8.59 11.72 -4.32
CA ASP A 93 10.02 11.84 -4.04
C ASP A 93 10.36 11.44 -2.60
N ARG A 94 9.45 11.70 -1.66
CA ARG A 94 9.64 11.43 -0.23
C ARG A 94 8.98 10.14 0.25
N ALA A 95 8.63 9.22 -0.65
CA ALA A 95 7.93 7.99 -0.27
C ALA A 95 8.79 7.17 0.72
N PRO A 96 8.26 6.84 1.92
CA PRO A 96 8.98 6.05 2.92
C PRO A 96 8.81 4.56 2.73
N VAL A 97 8.12 4.13 1.69
CA VAL A 97 7.79 2.74 1.42
C VAL A 97 8.19 2.37 0.00
N ASP A 98 8.34 1.08 -0.28
CA ASP A 98 8.70 0.63 -1.61
C ASP A 98 7.48 0.21 -2.44
N HIS A 99 7.66 0.20 -3.76
CA HIS A 99 6.63 -0.21 -4.72
C HIS A 99 6.86 -1.63 -5.25
N ALA A 100 7.79 -2.39 -4.68
CA ALA A 100 8.22 -3.65 -5.26
C ALA A 100 7.06 -4.63 -5.48
N LYS A 101 6.22 -4.84 -4.47
CA LYS A 101 5.06 -5.74 -4.59
C LYS A 101 4.01 -5.21 -5.55
N ALA A 102 3.71 -3.91 -5.49
CA ALA A 102 2.74 -3.30 -6.40
C ALA A 102 3.19 -3.39 -7.86
N SER A 103 4.50 -3.34 -8.11
CA SER A 103 5.04 -3.43 -9.47
C SER A 103 4.76 -4.79 -10.13
N PHE A 104 4.58 -5.87 -9.36
CA PHE A 104 4.17 -7.17 -9.90
C PHE A 104 2.77 -7.11 -10.53
N LEU A 105 1.91 -6.23 -10.06
CA LEU A 105 0.58 -6.02 -10.64
C LEU A 105 0.64 -5.18 -11.91
N GLY A 106 1.80 -4.62 -12.23
CA GLY A 106 1.94 -3.65 -13.32
C GLY A 106 1.65 -2.22 -12.89
N TYR A 107 1.56 -1.96 -11.58
CA TYR A 107 1.33 -0.61 -11.05
C TYR A 107 2.53 0.28 -11.35
N ARG A 108 2.27 1.38 -12.01
CA ARG A 108 3.26 2.40 -12.39
C ARG A 108 2.69 3.77 -12.05
N PRO A 109 2.82 4.22 -10.79
CA PRO A 109 2.26 5.51 -10.38
C PRO A 109 2.93 6.65 -11.14
N THR A 110 2.14 7.64 -11.52
CA THR A 110 2.60 8.78 -12.32
C THR A 110 2.61 10.09 -11.56
N ASP A 111 1.78 10.22 -10.52
CA ASP A 111 1.65 11.46 -9.77
C ASP A 111 2.70 11.56 -8.67
N ASN A 112 3.05 12.79 -8.29
CA ASN A 112 4.09 13.07 -7.30
C ASN A 112 3.64 14.23 -6.41
N ALA A 113 3.61 14.00 -5.10
CA ALA A 113 3.18 15.00 -4.13
C ALA A 113 4.14 16.20 -4.05
N ALA A 114 5.34 16.09 -4.61
CA ALA A 114 6.29 17.22 -4.64
C ALA A 114 5.68 18.48 -5.26
N GLN A 115 4.66 18.34 -6.14
CA GLN A 115 3.93 19.48 -6.70
C GLN A 115 3.22 20.33 -5.65
N PHE A 116 2.99 19.80 -4.45
CA PHE A 116 2.33 20.50 -3.35
C PHE A 116 3.30 21.07 -2.31
N ALA A 117 4.58 20.87 -2.51
CA ALA A 117 5.62 21.35 -1.58
C ALA A 117 5.81 22.87 -1.66
#